data_ef590e0bba9a158870e88bbfbcfba4f7
#
_entry.id   ef590e0bba9a158870e88bbfbcfba4f7
#
_cell.length_a   1.000
_cell.length_b   1.000
_cell.length_c   1.000
_cell.angle_alpha   90.00
_cell.angle_beta   90.00
_cell.angle_gamma   90.00
#
_symmetry.space_group_name_H-M   'P 1'
#
loop_
_entity.id
_entity.type
_entity.pdbx_description
1 polymer ?
#
loop_
_entity_poly.entity_id
_entity_poly.type
_entity_poly.pdbx_seq_one_letter_code
_entity_poly.pdbx_strand_id
1 'polypeptide(L)'
;MISEIVVHDMTRPGEADIEPVLNGPGALRIHHVHGDPRPALDQVLRDHLRRRLLGAEQTDPEFAAGTAAQTAAFTLEGGKRLRSSLAWWGWRAGGGPVSGPVAHHALVACASLELLQTCALVHDDVMDGSATRRGAPCVHRRHEDEHRENAWSGEARRYGESLAVLVGDLALAWADDMLAEALPGVPRPEAGRAVWREIRTEMIAGQYLDVRGQARGSRSESLALRIDRLKTASYTVERPLHLGAAMAGAPPAVAEALRSYGRDVGVAFQLADDLAGAYGDSGSTGKPVGDDLLEGKTTLLLALGTRLARESGDTAGLDLLERVGAGADPAEAAAVLEGLGARERVAEHCRGLAARGVSHLDGIDLPEPVRDVLAGLAARLGEAA
;
A
#
# COMPACT_ATOMS: atom_id res chain seq x y z
N MET A 1 6.45 -3.25 -11.35
CA MET A 1 7.76 -2.65 -11.71
C MET A 1 8.26 -1.68 -10.67
N ILE A 2 7.58 -0.58 -10.39
CA ILE A 2 8.05 0.38 -9.38
C ILE A 2 8.17 -0.25 -8.01
N SER A 3 7.19 -1.05 -7.59
CA SER A 3 7.31 -1.78 -6.34
C SER A 3 8.41 -2.86 -6.37
N GLU A 4 8.87 -3.38 -7.54
CA GLU A 4 10.03 -4.30 -7.65
C GLU A 4 11.36 -3.58 -7.64
N ILE A 5 11.45 -2.49 -8.35
CA ILE A 5 12.60 -1.60 -8.36
C ILE A 5 12.83 -0.99 -6.97
N VAL A 6 11.76 -0.52 -6.34
CA VAL A 6 11.79 0.14 -5.02
C VAL A 6 12.24 -0.80 -3.89
N VAL A 7 11.97 -2.10 -3.99
CA VAL A 7 12.22 -3.05 -2.89
C VAL A 7 13.58 -3.75 -2.99
N HIS A 8 14.15 -3.87 -4.21
CA HIS A 8 15.38 -4.67 -4.39
C HIS A 8 16.62 -4.08 -3.67
N ASP A 9 16.66 -2.78 -3.44
CA ASP A 9 17.81 -2.09 -2.84
C ASP A 9 17.57 -1.59 -1.39
N MET A 10 16.40 -1.90 -0.81
CA MET A 10 16.22 -1.80 0.65
C MET A 10 16.98 -2.92 1.39
N THR A 11 17.68 -3.76 0.63
CA THR A 11 18.52 -4.86 1.11
C THR A 11 19.98 -4.49 1.00
N ARG A 12 20.57 -3.89 2.03
CA ARG A 12 21.97 -4.20 2.28
C ARG A 12 22.02 -5.59 2.92
N PRO A 13 22.92 -6.50 2.47
CA PRO A 13 23.08 -7.81 3.09
C PRO A 13 23.68 -7.64 4.48
N GLY A 14 22.82 -7.57 5.46
CA GLY A 14 23.10 -7.80 6.86
C GLY A 14 22.15 -8.91 7.27
N GLU A 15 22.66 -10.10 7.48
CA GLU A 15 21.88 -11.24 7.95
C GLU A 15 21.08 -10.84 9.18
N ALA A 16 19.76 -11.14 9.15
CA ALA A 16 18.94 -11.07 10.34
C ALA A 16 19.34 -12.27 11.21
N ASP A 17 20.24 -12.07 12.15
CA ASP A 17 20.54 -13.08 13.17
C ASP A 17 19.31 -13.26 14.06
N ILE A 18 18.69 -14.43 13.95
CA ILE A 18 17.57 -14.86 14.79
C ILE A 18 18.17 -15.71 15.91
N GLU A 19 18.44 -15.11 17.06
CA GLU A 19 18.76 -15.89 18.26
C GLU A 19 17.48 -16.27 19.02
N PRO A 20 17.24 -17.58 19.24
CA PRO A 20 16.15 -18.02 20.12
C PRO A 20 16.52 -17.78 21.59
N VAL A 21 15.97 -16.76 22.21
CA VAL A 21 16.08 -16.57 23.66
C VAL A 21 14.87 -17.21 24.32
N LEU A 22 15.11 -18.36 24.96
CA LEU A 22 14.23 -19.21 25.77
C LEU A 22 13.44 -20.30 25.01
N ASN A 23 13.69 -21.54 25.41
CA ASN A 23 12.95 -22.74 25.03
C ASN A 23 11.69 -22.88 25.92
N GLY A 24 10.50 -22.64 25.35
CA GLY A 24 9.21 -22.91 26.01
C GLY A 24 8.02 -22.44 25.18
N PRO A 25 6.80 -22.99 25.39
CA PRO A 25 5.59 -22.48 24.76
C PRO A 25 5.32 -21.07 25.30
N GLY A 26 5.57 -20.05 24.48
CA GLY A 26 5.45 -18.64 24.83
C GLY A 26 6.76 -17.85 24.73
N ALA A 27 7.86 -18.46 24.28
CA ALA A 27 9.15 -17.76 24.09
C ALA A 27 9.03 -16.65 23.03
N LEU A 28 9.27 -15.42 23.47
CA LEU A 28 9.43 -14.27 22.58
C LEU A 28 10.70 -14.46 21.74
N ARG A 29 10.55 -14.58 20.43
CA ARG A 29 11.69 -14.54 19.51
C ARG A 29 12.16 -13.09 19.43
N ILE A 30 13.39 -12.82 19.88
CA ILE A 30 14.01 -11.50 19.76
C ILE A 30 14.69 -11.42 18.41
N HIS A 31 14.22 -10.50 17.56
CA HIS A 31 14.82 -10.22 16.27
C HIS A 31 15.86 -9.11 16.42
N HIS A 32 17.00 -9.28 15.75
CA HIS A 32 18.02 -8.24 15.60
C HIS A 32 17.91 -7.69 14.16
N VAL A 33 17.32 -6.49 14.00
CA VAL A 33 17.01 -5.92 12.68
C VAL A 33 17.89 -4.70 12.43
N HIS A 34 19.10 -4.94 11.95
CA HIS A 34 20.05 -3.89 11.58
C HIS A 34 19.89 -3.42 10.13
N GLY A 35 19.44 -4.28 9.25
CA GLY A 35 19.24 -4.04 7.81
C GLY A 35 17.79 -4.24 7.38
N ASP A 36 17.55 -5.16 6.44
CA ASP A 36 16.23 -5.44 5.89
C ASP A 36 15.24 -5.96 6.95
N PRO A 37 14.15 -5.25 7.26
CA PRO A 37 13.18 -5.69 8.26
C PRO A 37 12.23 -6.79 7.78
N ARG A 38 12.14 -7.07 6.49
CA ARG A 38 11.14 -7.94 5.87
C ARG A 38 11.13 -9.37 6.43
N PRO A 39 12.26 -10.06 6.61
CA PRO A 39 12.26 -11.41 7.19
C PRO A 39 11.68 -11.45 8.61
N ALA A 40 12.00 -10.43 9.43
CA ALA A 40 11.47 -10.33 10.79
C ALA A 40 9.98 -9.96 10.80
N LEU A 41 9.53 -9.05 9.92
CA LEU A 41 8.13 -8.71 9.73
C LEU A 41 7.30 -9.92 9.27
N ASP A 42 7.81 -10.70 8.32
CA ASP A 42 7.16 -11.93 7.86
C ASP A 42 7.04 -12.97 8.99
N GLN A 43 8.06 -13.08 9.84
CA GLN A 43 8.01 -14.05 10.94
C GLN A 43 6.95 -13.65 11.99
N VAL A 44 6.94 -12.39 12.44
CA VAL A 44 5.94 -11.95 13.43
C VAL A 44 4.52 -12.01 12.87
N LEU A 45 4.36 -11.76 11.58
CA LEU A 45 3.07 -11.87 10.89
C LEU A 45 2.59 -13.33 10.84
N ARG A 46 3.46 -14.29 10.46
CA ARG A 46 3.14 -15.74 10.49
C ARG A 46 2.75 -16.21 11.89
N ASP A 47 3.49 -15.78 12.90
CA ASP A 47 3.23 -16.19 14.28
C ASP A 47 1.89 -15.62 14.79
N HIS A 48 1.56 -14.37 14.41
CA HIS A 48 0.26 -13.79 14.72
C HIS A 48 -0.88 -14.51 14.02
N LEU A 49 -0.80 -14.69 12.71
CA LEU A 49 -1.84 -15.36 11.92
C LEU A 49 -2.08 -16.80 12.36
N ARG A 50 -1.01 -17.55 12.74
CA ARG A 50 -1.16 -18.88 13.30
C ARG A 50 -2.05 -18.87 14.57
N ARG A 51 -1.84 -17.92 15.49
CA ARG A 51 -2.68 -17.79 16.69
C ARG A 51 -4.13 -17.45 16.34
N ARG A 52 -4.35 -16.56 15.35
CA ARG A 52 -5.69 -16.19 14.88
C ARG A 52 -6.44 -17.37 14.25
N LEU A 53 -5.75 -18.18 13.46
CA LEU A 53 -6.33 -19.40 12.87
C LEU A 53 -6.73 -20.42 13.94
N LEU A 54 -5.92 -20.62 14.99
CA LEU A 54 -6.29 -21.48 16.12
C LEU A 54 -7.52 -20.96 16.87
N GLY A 55 -7.67 -19.66 17.02
CA GLY A 55 -8.88 -19.04 17.59
C GLY A 55 -10.11 -19.19 16.69
N ALA A 56 -9.93 -19.06 15.37
CA ALA A 56 -10.99 -19.26 14.39
C ALA A 56 -11.50 -20.72 14.41
N GLU A 57 -10.58 -21.70 14.50
CA GLU A 57 -10.91 -23.13 14.61
C GLU A 57 -11.79 -23.43 15.84
N GLN A 58 -11.51 -22.76 16.96
CA GLN A 58 -12.32 -22.89 18.18
C GLN A 58 -13.70 -22.24 18.05
N THR A 59 -13.83 -21.25 17.17
CA THR A 59 -15.10 -20.57 16.90
C THR A 59 -15.98 -21.42 15.99
N ASP A 60 -15.47 -21.80 14.82
CA ASP A 60 -16.15 -22.67 13.86
C ASP A 60 -15.12 -23.20 12.84
N PRO A 61 -15.03 -24.55 12.64
CA PRO A 61 -14.07 -25.15 11.72
C PRO A 61 -14.29 -24.80 10.24
N GLU A 62 -15.53 -24.59 9.79
CA GLU A 62 -15.84 -24.23 8.41
C GLU A 62 -15.40 -22.77 8.14
N PHE A 63 -15.71 -21.87 9.06
CA PHE A 63 -15.20 -20.49 9.03
C PHE A 63 -13.67 -20.45 9.03
N ALA A 64 -13.03 -21.28 9.85
CA ALA A 64 -11.56 -21.33 9.93
C ALA A 64 -10.94 -21.79 8.61
N ALA A 65 -11.48 -22.86 8.00
CA ALA A 65 -11.02 -23.40 6.72
C ALA A 65 -11.33 -22.46 5.53
N GLY A 66 -12.39 -21.66 5.63
CA GLY A 66 -12.82 -20.71 4.60
C GLY A 66 -12.21 -19.31 4.79
N THR A 67 -13.01 -18.38 5.30
CA THR A 67 -12.68 -16.94 5.38
C THR A 67 -11.39 -16.66 6.16
N ALA A 68 -11.16 -17.34 7.30
CA ALA A 68 -9.97 -17.10 8.12
C ALA A 68 -8.69 -17.57 7.43
N ALA A 69 -8.70 -18.78 6.84
CA ALA A 69 -7.57 -19.30 6.07
C ALA A 69 -7.28 -18.43 4.85
N GLN A 70 -8.32 -17.98 4.14
CA GLN A 70 -8.20 -17.08 3.00
C GLN A 70 -7.56 -15.73 3.39
N THR A 71 -7.99 -15.14 4.52
CA THR A 71 -7.40 -13.89 5.05
C THR A 71 -5.92 -14.08 5.36
N ALA A 72 -5.54 -15.17 6.02
CA ALA A 72 -4.14 -15.46 6.34
C ALA A 72 -3.30 -15.70 5.09
N ALA A 73 -3.79 -16.51 4.14
CA ALA A 73 -3.11 -16.81 2.89
C ALA A 73 -2.86 -15.53 2.08
N PHE A 74 -3.89 -14.72 1.83
CA PHE A 74 -3.77 -13.46 1.08
C PHE A 74 -2.77 -12.49 1.74
N THR A 75 -2.74 -12.43 3.07
CA THR A 75 -1.81 -11.57 3.81
C THR A 75 -0.36 -12.05 3.68
N LEU A 76 -0.13 -13.37 3.68
CA LEU A 76 1.21 -13.96 3.59
C LEU A 76 1.73 -14.09 2.16
N GLU A 77 0.83 -14.34 1.20
CA GLU A 77 1.17 -14.53 -0.20
C GLU A 77 1.51 -13.21 -0.90
N GLY A 78 2.77 -13.05 -1.24
CA GLY A 78 3.26 -11.88 -1.98
C GLY A 78 3.28 -10.61 -1.12
N GLY A 79 3.46 -9.48 -1.81
CA GLY A 79 3.66 -8.19 -1.17
C GLY A 79 5.11 -7.96 -0.75
N LYS A 80 5.52 -6.70 -0.89
CA LYS A 80 6.93 -6.28 -0.70
C LYS A 80 7.19 -5.73 0.70
N ARG A 81 6.19 -5.83 1.57
CA ARG A 81 6.25 -5.33 2.95
C ARG A 81 6.68 -3.85 3.04
N LEU A 82 6.34 -3.06 2.02
CA LEU A 82 6.79 -1.66 1.93
C LEU A 82 6.28 -0.83 3.11
N ARG A 83 4.99 -0.93 3.44
CA ARG A 83 4.35 -0.14 4.51
C ARG A 83 4.93 -0.48 5.88
N SER A 84 4.99 -1.76 6.17
CA SER A 84 5.56 -2.26 7.42
C SER A 84 7.06 -1.98 7.54
N SER A 85 7.81 -2.05 6.44
CA SER A 85 9.22 -1.66 6.40
C SER A 85 9.41 -0.17 6.63
N LEU A 86 8.60 0.69 5.99
CA LEU A 86 8.66 2.14 6.23
C LEU A 86 8.28 2.49 7.67
N ALA A 87 7.32 1.78 8.27
CA ALA A 87 7.01 1.96 9.69
C ALA A 87 8.20 1.57 10.58
N TRP A 88 8.90 0.49 10.26
CA TRP A 88 10.14 0.13 10.96
C TRP A 88 11.22 1.20 10.80
N TRP A 89 11.42 1.73 9.60
CA TRP A 89 12.40 2.80 9.38
C TRP A 89 12.00 4.10 10.08
N GLY A 90 10.72 4.41 10.18
CA GLY A 90 10.21 5.49 11.04
C GLY A 90 10.52 5.27 12.52
N TRP A 91 10.35 4.02 13.01
CA TRP A 91 10.75 3.62 14.35
C TRP A 91 12.26 3.86 14.61
N ARG A 92 13.10 3.47 13.65
CA ARG A 92 14.54 3.67 13.72
C ARG A 92 14.92 5.15 13.68
N ALA A 93 14.25 5.95 12.82
CA ALA A 93 14.41 7.39 12.76
C ALA A 93 14.09 8.09 14.10
N GLY A 94 13.12 7.56 14.83
CA GLY A 94 12.73 8.04 16.16
C GLY A 94 13.65 7.59 17.28
N GLY A 95 14.76 6.88 16.99
CA GLY A 95 15.69 6.35 17.99
C GLY A 95 15.30 5.01 18.60
N GLY A 96 14.30 4.33 18.04
CA GLY A 96 13.85 3.02 18.50
C GLY A 96 14.97 1.97 18.39
N PRO A 97 15.11 1.01 19.35
CA PRO A 97 16.15 -0.02 19.31
C PRO A 97 15.97 -1.02 18.16
N VAL A 98 17.07 -1.68 17.76
CA VAL A 98 17.10 -2.71 16.70
C VAL A 98 16.72 -4.09 17.22
N SER A 99 16.74 -4.31 18.55
CA SER A 99 16.56 -5.62 19.17
C SER A 99 15.95 -5.50 20.56
N GLY A 100 15.58 -6.65 21.12
CA GLY A 100 15.00 -6.74 22.46
C GLY A 100 13.47 -6.66 22.45
N PRO A 101 12.83 -6.78 23.63
CA PRO A 101 11.37 -6.86 23.74
C PRO A 101 10.65 -5.64 23.16
N VAL A 102 11.17 -4.45 23.37
CA VAL A 102 10.59 -3.19 22.87
C VAL A 102 10.62 -3.16 21.33
N ALA A 103 11.74 -3.56 20.71
CA ALA A 103 11.85 -3.67 19.26
C ALA A 103 10.91 -4.73 18.70
N HIS A 104 10.73 -5.85 19.39
CA HIS A 104 9.75 -6.89 18.99
C HIS A 104 8.33 -6.33 18.96
N HIS A 105 7.90 -5.61 20.01
CA HIS A 105 6.59 -4.98 20.02
C HIS A 105 6.42 -3.95 18.87
N ALA A 106 7.47 -3.18 18.58
CA ALA A 106 7.44 -2.27 17.43
C ALA A 106 7.31 -3.03 16.09
N LEU A 107 8.03 -4.15 15.90
CA LEU A 107 7.90 -5.00 14.71
C LEU A 107 6.48 -5.55 14.55
N VAL A 108 5.87 -6.05 15.63
CA VAL A 108 4.48 -6.52 15.61
C VAL A 108 3.53 -5.39 15.23
N ALA A 109 3.70 -4.19 15.82
CA ALA A 109 2.90 -3.02 15.46
C ALA A 109 3.09 -2.61 13.99
N CYS A 110 4.31 -2.64 13.47
CA CYS A 110 4.58 -2.35 12.05
C CYS A 110 3.94 -3.40 11.14
N ALA A 111 3.99 -4.68 11.50
CA ALA A 111 3.44 -5.78 10.71
C ALA A 111 1.90 -5.73 10.60
N SER A 112 1.19 -5.08 11.54
CA SER A 112 -0.27 -4.90 11.47
C SER A 112 -0.72 -4.16 10.20
N LEU A 113 0.15 -3.35 9.60
CA LEU A 113 -0.09 -2.66 8.33
C LEU A 113 -0.30 -3.63 7.15
N GLU A 114 0.22 -4.86 7.21
CA GLU A 114 0.01 -5.85 6.15
C GLU A 114 -1.41 -6.43 6.19
N LEU A 115 -1.99 -6.60 7.38
CA LEU A 115 -3.39 -6.98 7.53
C LEU A 115 -4.32 -5.84 7.10
N LEU A 116 -4.01 -4.59 7.45
CA LEU A 116 -4.73 -3.43 6.95
C LEU A 116 -4.65 -3.34 5.42
N GLN A 117 -3.49 -3.65 4.83
CA GLN A 117 -3.31 -3.73 3.37
C GLN A 117 -4.16 -4.84 2.75
N THR A 118 -4.30 -5.99 3.42
CA THR A 118 -5.17 -7.07 2.96
C THR A 118 -6.62 -6.59 2.87
N CYS A 119 -7.14 -5.93 3.92
CA CYS A 119 -8.45 -5.30 3.90
C CYS A 119 -8.60 -4.33 2.72
N ALA A 120 -7.65 -3.40 2.58
CA ALA A 120 -7.70 -2.38 1.53
C ALA A 120 -7.75 -3.00 0.12
N LEU A 121 -6.89 -3.98 -0.16
CA LEU A 121 -6.80 -4.60 -1.49
C LEU A 121 -8.03 -5.47 -1.81
N VAL A 122 -8.51 -6.27 -0.84
CA VAL A 122 -9.66 -7.15 -1.07
C VAL A 122 -10.94 -6.36 -1.29
N HIS A 123 -11.14 -5.27 -0.53
CA HIS A 123 -12.29 -4.39 -0.72
C HIS A 123 -12.18 -3.55 -2.01
N ASP A 124 -10.99 -3.05 -2.35
CA ASP A 124 -10.72 -2.35 -3.62
C ASP A 124 -11.07 -3.22 -4.82
N ASP A 125 -10.61 -4.49 -4.83
CA ASP A 125 -10.90 -5.46 -5.89
C ASP A 125 -12.42 -5.70 -6.11
N VAL A 126 -13.22 -5.68 -5.03
CA VAL A 126 -14.68 -5.79 -5.11
C VAL A 126 -15.29 -4.50 -5.67
N MET A 127 -14.84 -3.33 -5.22
CA MET A 127 -15.34 -2.02 -5.63
C MET A 127 -15.05 -1.74 -7.11
N ASP A 128 -13.84 -2.10 -7.56
CA ASP A 128 -13.39 -1.90 -8.95
C ASP A 128 -13.85 -3.05 -9.87
N GLY A 129 -14.33 -4.16 -9.32
CA GLY A 129 -14.72 -5.35 -10.09
C GLY A 129 -13.53 -6.04 -10.75
N SER A 130 -12.33 -5.85 -10.20
CA SER A 130 -11.07 -6.37 -10.74
C SER A 130 -11.11 -7.89 -10.93
N ALA A 131 -10.55 -8.39 -12.03
CA ALA A 131 -10.53 -9.83 -12.29
C ALA A 131 -9.36 -10.52 -11.58
N THR A 132 -8.19 -9.87 -11.57
CA THR A 132 -6.93 -10.45 -11.09
C THR A 132 -6.18 -9.50 -10.15
N ARG A 133 -5.44 -10.10 -9.21
CA ARG A 133 -4.51 -9.42 -8.30
C ARG A 133 -3.23 -10.25 -8.15
N ARG A 134 -2.07 -9.65 -8.38
CA ARG A 134 -0.76 -10.34 -8.31
C ARG A 134 -0.67 -11.56 -9.23
N GLY A 135 -1.30 -11.50 -10.41
CA GLY A 135 -1.32 -12.59 -11.38
C GLY A 135 -2.24 -13.76 -11.05
N ALA A 136 -3.06 -13.66 -9.99
CA ALA A 136 -4.06 -14.65 -9.60
C ALA A 136 -5.48 -14.04 -9.58
N PRO A 137 -6.56 -14.83 -9.67
CA PRO A 137 -7.91 -14.33 -9.53
C PRO A 137 -8.12 -13.62 -8.19
N CYS A 138 -8.84 -12.49 -8.17
CA CYS A 138 -9.22 -11.78 -6.95
C CYS A 138 -10.04 -12.67 -6.02
N VAL A 139 -10.08 -12.34 -4.73
CA VAL A 139 -10.80 -13.13 -3.70
C VAL A 139 -12.25 -13.34 -4.10
N HIS A 140 -12.95 -12.29 -4.50
CA HIS A 140 -14.37 -12.39 -4.91
C HIS A 140 -14.56 -13.28 -6.15
N ARG A 141 -13.62 -13.28 -7.10
CA ARG A 141 -13.67 -14.14 -8.29
C ARG A 141 -13.47 -15.62 -7.95
N ARG A 142 -12.54 -15.94 -7.07
CA ARG A 142 -12.33 -17.32 -6.61
C ARG A 142 -13.58 -17.91 -5.95
N HIS A 143 -14.26 -17.14 -5.11
CA HIS A 143 -15.51 -17.59 -4.49
C HIS A 143 -16.69 -17.63 -5.47
N GLU A 144 -16.73 -16.73 -6.45
CA GLU A 144 -17.70 -16.78 -7.55
C GLU A 144 -17.55 -18.08 -8.36
N ASP A 145 -16.32 -18.48 -8.66
CA ASP A 145 -16.02 -19.71 -9.39
C ASP A 145 -16.32 -20.96 -8.53
N GLU A 146 -15.93 -20.96 -7.26
CA GLU A 146 -16.29 -22.00 -6.30
C GLU A 146 -17.81 -22.24 -6.23
N HIS A 147 -18.60 -21.17 -6.17
CA HIS A 147 -20.06 -21.24 -6.18
C HIS A 147 -20.60 -21.89 -7.46
N ARG A 148 -20.04 -21.55 -8.62
CA ARG A 148 -20.44 -22.12 -9.91
C ARG A 148 -20.07 -23.62 -10.02
N GLU A 149 -18.85 -23.97 -9.61
CA GLU A 149 -18.34 -25.33 -9.67
C GLU A 149 -19.15 -26.30 -8.79
N ASN A 150 -19.62 -25.81 -7.64
CA ASN A 150 -20.46 -26.59 -6.72
C ASN A 150 -21.95 -26.50 -7.04
N ALA A 151 -22.36 -25.76 -8.08
CA ALA A 151 -23.75 -25.56 -8.47
C ALA A 151 -24.65 -25.10 -7.29
N TRP A 152 -24.16 -24.24 -6.42
CA TRP A 152 -24.91 -23.72 -5.28
C TRP A 152 -26.05 -22.80 -5.71
N SER A 153 -27.03 -22.63 -4.85
CA SER A 153 -28.19 -21.77 -5.13
C SER A 153 -27.85 -20.28 -4.98
N GLY A 154 -28.51 -19.43 -5.77
CA GLY A 154 -28.35 -17.99 -5.72
C GLY A 154 -27.43 -17.45 -6.81
N GLU A 155 -27.01 -16.20 -6.66
CA GLU A 155 -26.16 -15.50 -7.63
C GLU A 155 -24.68 -15.63 -7.24
N ALA A 156 -23.89 -16.30 -8.08
CA ALA A 156 -22.49 -16.62 -7.82
C ALA A 156 -21.63 -15.37 -7.57
N ARG A 157 -21.84 -14.31 -8.39
CA ARG A 157 -21.11 -13.03 -8.22
C ARG A 157 -21.37 -12.43 -6.84
N ARG A 158 -22.64 -12.36 -6.43
CA ARG A 158 -23.01 -11.79 -5.11
C ARG A 158 -22.46 -12.61 -3.96
N TYR A 159 -22.41 -13.94 -4.09
CA TYR A 159 -21.76 -14.81 -3.12
C TYR A 159 -20.26 -14.49 -2.99
N GLY A 160 -19.55 -14.38 -4.12
CA GLY A 160 -18.14 -14.04 -4.14
C GLY A 160 -17.84 -12.68 -3.52
N GLU A 161 -18.59 -11.64 -3.90
CA GLU A 161 -18.48 -10.29 -3.33
C GLU A 161 -18.74 -10.30 -1.81
N SER A 162 -19.74 -11.06 -1.35
CA SER A 162 -20.06 -11.15 0.09
C SER A 162 -18.94 -11.79 0.90
N LEU A 163 -18.35 -12.89 0.42
CA LEU A 163 -17.21 -13.51 1.10
C LEU A 163 -15.96 -12.64 1.09
N ALA A 164 -15.69 -11.93 -0.01
CA ALA A 164 -14.58 -11.00 -0.07
C ALA A 164 -14.74 -9.83 0.93
N VAL A 165 -15.96 -9.31 1.12
CA VAL A 165 -16.24 -8.31 2.16
C VAL A 165 -15.90 -8.88 3.55
N LEU A 166 -16.29 -10.13 3.87
CA LEU A 166 -15.96 -10.76 5.15
C LEU A 166 -14.44 -10.99 5.33
N VAL A 167 -13.71 -11.34 4.27
CA VAL A 167 -12.24 -11.45 4.30
C VAL A 167 -11.60 -10.10 4.64
N GLY A 168 -12.06 -9.02 4.00
CA GLY A 168 -11.56 -7.67 4.27
C GLY A 168 -11.89 -7.19 5.69
N ASP A 169 -13.11 -7.43 6.17
CA ASP A 169 -13.52 -7.07 7.53
C ASP A 169 -12.71 -7.83 8.59
N LEU A 170 -12.49 -9.14 8.36
CA LEU A 170 -11.67 -9.95 9.27
C LEU A 170 -10.22 -9.47 9.28
N ALA A 171 -9.66 -9.11 8.12
CA ALA A 171 -8.32 -8.56 8.03
C ALA A 171 -8.19 -7.24 8.80
N LEU A 172 -9.19 -6.35 8.71
CA LEU A 172 -9.22 -5.10 9.47
C LEU A 172 -9.31 -5.34 10.98
N ALA A 173 -10.18 -6.26 11.41
CA ALA A 173 -10.31 -6.62 12.83
C ALA A 173 -8.99 -7.20 13.37
N TRP A 174 -8.37 -8.12 12.64
CA TRP A 174 -7.08 -8.72 13.05
C TRP A 174 -5.92 -7.71 13.01
N ALA A 175 -5.97 -6.71 12.11
CA ALA A 175 -5.01 -5.60 12.10
C ALA A 175 -5.09 -4.76 13.37
N ASP A 176 -6.32 -4.42 13.79
CA ASP A 176 -6.58 -3.66 15.02
C ASP A 176 -6.16 -4.45 16.26
N ASP A 177 -6.47 -5.74 16.32
CA ASP A 177 -6.06 -6.62 17.41
C ASP A 177 -4.53 -6.72 17.51
N MET A 178 -3.86 -6.96 16.37
CA MET A 178 -2.39 -7.07 16.31
C MET A 178 -1.70 -5.82 16.83
N LEU A 179 -2.18 -4.64 16.40
CA LEU A 179 -1.67 -3.36 16.89
C LEU A 179 -1.96 -3.18 18.38
N ALA A 180 -3.19 -3.45 18.82
CA ALA A 180 -3.60 -3.29 20.22
C ALA A 180 -2.78 -4.16 21.17
N GLU A 181 -2.43 -5.40 20.76
CA GLU A 181 -1.56 -6.30 21.50
C GLU A 181 -0.12 -5.77 21.60
N ALA A 182 0.37 -5.09 20.55
CA ALA A 182 1.75 -4.60 20.48
C ALA A 182 1.98 -3.27 21.20
N LEU A 183 1.05 -2.34 21.09
CA LEU A 183 1.23 -0.96 21.58
C LEU A 183 1.63 -0.83 23.06
N PRO A 184 1.13 -1.64 24.01
CA PRO A 184 1.56 -1.52 25.41
C PRO A 184 3.07 -1.73 25.63
N GLY A 185 3.76 -2.39 24.69
CA GLY A 185 5.20 -2.68 24.77
C GLY A 185 6.11 -1.62 24.13
N VAL A 186 5.57 -0.54 23.56
CA VAL A 186 6.36 0.55 22.96
C VAL A 186 6.37 1.80 23.86
N PRO A 187 7.35 2.72 23.72
CA PRO A 187 7.49 3.90 24.58
C PRO A 187 6.32 4.87 24.57
N ARG A 188 5.63 5.01 23.42
CA ARG A 188 4.55 5.99 23.23
C ARG A 188 3.28 5.34 22.60
N PRO A 189 2.58 4.47 23.35
CA PRO A 189 1.44 3.70 22.84
C PRO A 189 0.31 4.60 22.33
N GLU A 190 -0.02 5.69 23.04
CA GLU A 190 -1.12 6.58 22.65
C GLU A 190 -0.81 7.40 21.39
N ALA A 191 0.45 7.77 21.17
CA ALA A 191 0.89 8.42 19.93
C ALA A 191 0.75 7.45 18.74
N GLY A 192 1.18 6.20 18.88
CA GLY A 192 0.98 5.16 17.87
C GLY A 192 -0.51 4.93 17.57
N ARG A 193 -1.35 4.84 18.61
CA ARG A 193 -2.80 4.69 18.47
C ARG A 193 -3.44 5.88 17.73
N ALA A 194 -2.99 7.11 17.98
CA ALA A 194 -3.48 8.30 17.30
C ALA A 194 -3.20 8.23 15.80
N VAL A 195 -1.95 7.91 15.40
CA VAL A 195 -1.56 7.77 14.00
C VAL A 195 -2.35 6.65 13.31
N TRP A 196 -2.54 5.51 13.98
CA TRP A 196 -3.32 4.40 13.44
C TRP A 196 -4.78 4.77 13.11
N ARG A 197 -5.42 5.59 13.94
CA ARG A 197 -6.77 6.11 13.65
C ARG A 197 -6.77 6.97 12.38
N GLU A 198 -5.76 7.82 12.23
CA GLU A 198 -5.61 8.67 11.05
C GLU A 198 -5.40 7.85 9.78
N ILE A 199 -4.51 6.84 9.81
CA ILE A 199 -4.26 5.92 8.68
C ILE A 199 -5.57 5.36 8.13
N ARG A 200 -6.40 4.77 8.99
CA ARG A 200 -7.65 4.12 8.58
C ARG A 200 -8.64 5.12 8.00
N THR A 201 -8.80 6.27 8.66
CA THR A 201 -9.72 7.32 8.19
C THR A 201 -9.29 7.89 6.85
N GLU A 202 -8.01 8.19 6.67
CA GLU A 202 -7.48 8.76 5.42
C GLU A 202 -7.56 7.76 4.27
N MET A 203 -7.25 6.48 4.50
CA MET A 203 -7.38 5.41 3.52
C MET A 203 -8.83 5.29 3.01
N ILE A 204 -9.80 5.23 3.92
CA ILE A 204 -11.23 5.14 3.58
C ILE A 204 -11.69 6.41 2.86
N ALA A 205 -11.25 7.59 3.31
CA ALA A 205 -11.59 8.85 2.64
C ALA A 205 -11.03 8.92 1.22
N GLY A 206 -9.81 8.42 1.00
CA GLY A 206 -9.19 8.32 -0.32
C GLY A 206 -9.98 7.39 -1.24
N GLN A 207 -10.34 6.20 -0.75
CA GLN A 207 -11.16 5.25 -1.49
C GLN A 207 -12.55 5.80 -1.83
N TYR A 208 -13.20 6.49 -0.89
CA TYR A 208 -14.48 7.15 -1.17
C TYR A 208 -14.37 8.19 -2.29
N LEU A 209 -13.30 9.00 -2.27
CA LEU A 209 -13.08 10.00 -3.33
C LEU A 209 -12.84 9.35 -4.68
N ASP A 210 -12.10 8.24 -4.72
CA ASP A 210 -11.81 7.49 -5.94
C ASP A 210 -13.10 6.92 -6.56
N VAL A 211 -13.85 6.11 -5.83
CA VAL A 211 -15.14 5.55 -6.29
C VAL A 211 -16.10 6.65 -6.76
N ARG A 212 -16.17 7.77 -6.02
CA ARG A 212 -17.05 8.88 -6.40
C ARG A 212 -16.52 9.65 -7.60
N GLY A 213 -15.21 9.77 -7.76
CA GLY A 213 -14.55 10.40 -8.91
C GLY A 213 -14.84 9.64 -10.19
N GLN A 214 -14.66 8.31 -10.16
CA GLN A 214 -14.98 7.41 -11.26
C GLN A 214 -16.47 7.50 -11.65
N ALA A 215 -17.37 7.35 -10.69
CA ALA A 215 -18.82 7.41 -10.93
C ALA A 215 -19.30 8.73 -11.57
N ARG A 216 -18.53 9.81 -11.40
CA ARG A 216 -18.81 11.13 -11.98
C ARG A 216 -18.06 11.40 -13.28
N GLY A 217 -17.23 10.49 -13.75
CA GLY A 217 -16.34 10.71 -14.88
C GLY A 217 -15.43 11.94 -14.69
N SER A 218 -14.94 12.16 -13.45
CA SER A 218 -14.20 13.38 -13.10
C SER A 218 -12.86 13.45 -13.82
N ARG A 219 -12.55 14.62 -14.39
CA ARG A 219 -11.25 14.96 -15.00
C ARG A 219 -10.58 16.12 -14.24
N SER A 220 -10.77 16.17 -12.93
CA SER A 220 -10.23 17.23 -12.07
C SER A 220 -8.86 16.86 -11.54
N GLU A 221 -7.81 17.62 -11.93
CA GLU A 221 -6.44 17.46 -11.40
C GLU A 221 -6.40 17.58 -9.87
N SER A 222 -7.16 18.52 -9.31
CA SER A 222 -7.20 18.70 -7.86
C SER A 222 -7.86 17.54 -7.13
N LEU A 223 -8.82 16.85 -7.76
CA LEU A 223 -9.42 15.64 -7.21
C LEU A 223 -8.43 14.47 -7.31
N ALA A 224 -7.78 14.28 -8.46
CA ALA A 224 -6.76 13.25 -8.65
C ALA A 224 -5.66 13.35 -7.58
N LEU A 225 -5.06 14.53 -7.40
CA LEU A 225 -4.03 14.76 -6.38
C LEU A 225 -4.53 14.54 -4.93
N ARG A 226 -5.81 14.77 -4.66
CA ARG A 226 -6.39 14.46 -3.33
C ARG A 226 -6.56 12.96 -3.13
N ILE A 227 -6.95 12.23 -4.17
CA ILE A 227 -7.02 10.77 -4.16
C ILE A 227 -5.61 10.20 -3.94
N ASP A 228 -4.63 10.61 -4.74
CA ASP A 228 -3.22 10.20 -4.64
C ASP A 228 -2.68 10.43 -3.22
N ARG A 229 -2.98 11.61 -2.65
CA ARG A 229 -2.53 11.96 -1.31
C ARG A 229 -3.14 11.07 -0.23
N LEU A 230 -4.46 10.81 -0.26
CA LEU A 230 -5.16 10.12 0.82
C LEU A 230 -5.13 8.61 0.66
N LYS A 231 -5.40 8.09 -0.57
CA LYS A 231 -5.46 6.66 -0.84
C LYS A 231 -4.07 6.03 -0.85
N THR A 232 -3.04 6.75 -1.35
CA THR A 232 -1.71 6.17 -1.56
C THR A 232 -0.62 6.85 -0.76
N ALA A 233 -0.38 8.15 -0.92
CA ALA A 233 0.77 8.82 -0.30
C ALA A 233 0.74 8.75 1.22
N SER A 234 -0.39 9.12 1.82
CA SER A 234 -0.58 9.04 3.26
C SER A 234 -0.46 7.60 3.73
N TYR A 235 -1.24 6.71 3.15
CA TYR A 235 -1.36 5.31 3.56
C TYR A 235 -0.07 4.49 3.33
N THR A 236 0.68 4.78 2.25
CA THR A 236 1.85 3.96 1.86
C THR A 236 3.17 4.47 2.43
N VAL A 237 3.34 5.79 2.56
CA VAL A 237 4.64 6.37 2.92
C VAL A 237 4.54 7.27 4.16
N GLU A 238 3.72 8.34 4.14
CA GLU A 238 3.68 9.34 5.23
C GLU A 238 3.33 8.69 6.57
N ARG A 239 2.21 8.01 6.64
CA ARG A 239 1.68 7.48 7.90
C ARG A 239 2.44 6.26 8.43
N PRO A 240 2.92 5.32 7.61
CA PRO A 240 3.83 4.29 8.10
C PRO A 240 5.08 4.87 8.76
N LEU A 241 5.78 5.79 8.13
CA LEU A 241 6.93 6.48 8.74
C LEU A 241 6.53 7.21 10.04
N HIS A 242 5.40 7.91 10.02
CA HIS A 242 4.88 8.61 11.20
C HIS A 242 4.51 7.65 12.33
N LEU A 243 3.90 6.49 12.03
CA LEU A 243 3.54 5.48 13.04
C LEU A 243 4.77 5.00 13.79
N GLY A 244 5.81 4.61 13.07
CA GLY A 244 7.06 4.18 13.69
C GLY A 244 7.71 5.26 14.53
N ALA A 245 7.86 6.46 13.98
CA ALA A 245 8.44 7.62 14.68
C ALA A 245 7.64 8.00 15.93
N ALA A 246 6.32 7.97 15.85
CA ALA A 246 5.42 8.29 16.98
C ALA A 246 5.54 7.26 18.10
N MET A 247 5.58 5.95 17.78
CA MET A 247 5.76 4.87 18.76
C MET A 247 7.12 4.98 19.48
N ALA A 248 8.17 5.38 18.77
CA ALA A 248 9.51 5.59 19.32
C ALA A 248 9.61 6.84 20.21
N GLY A 249 8.72 7.81 20.03
CA GLY A 249 8.79 9.12 20.68
C GLY A 249 9.77 10.08 20.00
N ALA A 250 9.82 10.05 18.67
CA ALA A 250 10.68 10.91 17.86
C ALA A 250 10.55 12.39 18.24
N PRO A 251 11.63 13.17 18.20
CA PRO A 251 11.55 14.62 18.31
C PRO A 251 10.59 15.21 17.27
N PRO A 252 9.86 16.30 17.60
CA PRO A 252 8.88 16.91 16.67
C PRO A 252 9.48 17.25 15.30
N ALA A 253 10.73 17.74 15.25
CA ALA A 253 11.40 18.06 13.99
C ALA A 253 11.63 16.82 13.11
N VAL A 254 12.03 15.68 13.70
CA VAL A 254 12.19 14.41 12.99
C VAL A 254 10.84 13.91 12.47
N ALA A 255 9.80 13.93 13.32
CA ALA A 255 8.48 13.48 12.94
C ALA A 255 7.91 14.32 11.77
N GLU A 256 8.07 15.65 11.80
CA GLU A 256 7.57 16.53 10.72
C GLU A 256 8.40 16.39 9.43
N ALA A 257 9.71 16.21 9.51
CA ALA A 257 10.55 15.94 8.35
C ALA A 257 10.14 14.64 7.65
N LEU A 258 9.92 13.55 8.40
CA LEU A 258 9.45 12.26 7.86
C LEU A 258 8.06 12.38 7.24
N ARG A 259 7.17 13.15 7.84
CA ARG A 259 5.82 13.39 7.29
C ARG A 259 5.89 14.20 6.00
N SER A 260 6.71 15.26 5.96
CA SER A 260 6.90 16.09 4.77
C SER A 260 7.52 15.28 3.64
N TYR A 261 8.56 14.49 3.93
CA TYR A 261 9.12 13.50 3.03
C TYR A 261 8.03 12.55 2.51
N GLY A 262 7.25 11.95 3.41
CA GLY A 262 6.24 10.96 3.07
C GLY A 262 5.10 11.52 2.22
N ARG A 263 4.72 12.78 2.41
CA ARG A 263 3.73 13.46 1.56
C ARG A 263 4.21 13.58 0.11
N ASP A 264 5.44 14.07 -0.09
CA ASP A 264 5.95 14.32 -1.43
C ASP A 264 6.33 13.00 -2.14
N VAL A 265 7.12 12.15 -1.49
CA VAL A 265 7.54 10.86 -2.05
C VAL A 265 6.37 9.89 -2.23
N GLY A 266 5.37 9.97 -1.37
CA GLY A 266 4.16 9.16 -1.50
C GLY A 266 3.30 9.54 -2.71
N VAL A 267 3.16 10.84 -3.02
CA VAL A 267 2.52 11.29 -4.27
C VAL A 267 3.37 10.89 -5.48
N ALA A 268 4.69 11.08 -5.42
CA ALA A 268 5.60 10.62 -6.48
C ALA A 268 5.45 9.11 -6.73
N PHE A 269 5.28 8.31 -5.69
CA PHE A 269 5.05 6.87 -5.80
C PHE A 269 3.76 6.57 -6.59
N GLN A 270 2.65 7.25 -6.31
CA GLN A 270 1.41 7.06 -7.06
C GLN A 270 1.53 7.51 -8.50
N LEU A 271 2.11 8.69 -8.76
CA LEU A 271 2.30 9.18 -10.13
C LEU A 271 3.16 8.23 -10.97
N ALA A 272 4.19 7.66 -10.38
CA ALA A 272 5.02 6.67 -11.05
C ALA A 272 4.26 5.36 -11.31
N ASP A 273 3.38 4.93 -10.39
CA ASP A 273 2.51 3.75 -10.56
C ASP A 273 1.48 3.99 -11.67
N ASP A 274 0.84 5.16 -11.73
CA ASP A 274 -0.08 5.56 -12.80
C ASP A 274 0.59 5.58 -14.19
N LEU A 275 1.82 6.09 -14.27
CA LEU A 275 2.61 6.06 -15.52
C LEU A 275 2.93 4.61 -15.92
N ALA A 276 3.32 3.77 -14.97
CA ALA A 276 3.58 2.36 -15.23
C ALA A 276 2.30 1.60 -15.61
N GLY A 277 1.16 1.94 -15.02
CA GLY A 277 -0.15 1.39 -15.38
C GLY A 277 -0.58 1.73 -16.80
N ALA A 278 -0.27 2.95 -17.27
CA ALA A 278 -0.64 3.41 -18.61
C ALA A 278 0.36 2.96 -19.70
N TYR A 279 1.67 2.89 -19.41
CA TYR A 279 2.74 2.71 -20.40
C TYR A 279 3.70 1.55 -20.11
N GLY A 280 3.61 0.92 -18.96
CA GLY A 280 4.52 -0.15 -18.54
C GLY A 280 4.29 -1.47 -19.27
N ASP A 281 5.14 -2.48 -18.96
CA ASP A 281 4.98 -3.84 -19.46
C ASP A 281 4.09 -4.67 -18.53
N SER A 282 3.12 -5.42 -19.09
CA SER A 282 2.22 -6.30 -18.34
C SER A 282 2.94 -7.34 -17.49
N GLY A 283 4.12 -7.80 -17.93
CA GLY A 283 4.97 -8.75 -17.18
C GLY A 283 5.51 -8.19 -15.88
N SER A 284 5.59 -6.85 -15.77
CA SER A 284 6.16 -6.16 -14.62
C SER A 284 5.10 -5.57 -13.68
N THR A 285 3.91 -5.24 -14.16
CA THR A 285 2.84 -4.63 -13.36
C THR A 285 1.91 -5.65 -12.71
N GLY A 286 1.85 -6.87 -13.26
CA GLY A 286 0.91 -7.92 -12.82
C GLY A 286 -0.56 -7.62 -13.15
N LYS A 287 -0.81 -6.56 -13.95
CA LYS A 287 -2.09 -6.16 -14.53
C LYS A 287 -1.91 -5.92 -16.03
N PRO A 288 -2.98 -6.01 -16.85
CA PRO A 288 -2.93 -5.58 -18.24
C PRO A 288 -2.51 -4.11 -18.36
N VAL A 289 -1.74 -3.79 -19.41
CA VAL A 289 -1.37 -2.40 -19.71
C VAL A 289 -2.62 -1.60 -20.05
N GLY A 290 -2.76 -0.41 -19.46
CA GLY A 290 -3.92 0.46 -19.69
C GLY A 290 -5.15 0.12 -18.84
N ASP A 291 -5.04 -0.77 -17.84
CA ASP A 291 -6.16 -1.17 -16.97
C ASP A 291 -6.80 0.05 -16.27
N ASP A 292 -6.01 0.98 -15.76
CA ASP A 292 -6.49 2.21 -15.14
C ASP A 292 -7.27 3.13 -16.13
N LEU A 293 -6.84 3.14 -17.41
CA LEU A 293 -7.57 3.85 -18.49
C LEU A 293 -8.85 3.10 -18.86
N LEU A 294 -8.82 1.76 -18.88
CA LEU A 294 -10.00 0.95 -19.15
C LEU A 294 -11.07 1.15 -18.05
N GLU A 295 -10.65 1.19 -16.79
CA GLU A 295 -11.52 1.42 -15.63
C GLU A 295 -11.96 2.89 -15.51
N GLY A 296 -11.33 3.82 -16.22
CA GLY A 296 -11.64 5.24 -16.18
C GLY A 296 -11.27 5.93 -14.88
N LYS A 297 -10.21 5.46 -14.22
CA LYS A 297 -9.74 6.02 -12.96
C LYS A 297 -9.42 7.51 -13.05
N THR A 298 -9.69 8.23 -11.97
CA THR A 298 -9.41 9.66 -11.86
C THR A 298 -7.92 9.87 -11.54
N THR A 299 -7.04 9.70 -12.55
CA THR A 299 -5.60 9.91 -12.42
C THR A 299 -5.18 11.33 -12.81
N LEU A 300 -4.03 11.80 -12.29
CA LEU A 300 -3.47 13.08 -12.73
C LEU A 300 -3.12 13.06 -14.23
N LEU A 301 -2.63 11.93 -14.75
CA LEU A 301 -2.31 11.73 -16.16
C LEU A 301 -3.51 12.01 -17.06
N LEU A 302 -4.65 11.39 -16.78
CA LEU A 302 -5.88 11.55 -17.57
C LEU A 302 -6.47 12.95 -17.43
N ALA A 303 -6.48 13.51 -16.22
CA ALA A 303 -7.00 14.85 -15.96
C ALA A 303 -6.16 15.95 -16.67
N LEU A 304 -4.84 15.84 -16.58
CA LEU A 304 -3.89 16.74 -17.24
C LEU A 304 -4.00 16.64 -18.77
N GLY A 305 -4.04 15.43 -19.33
CA GLY A 305 -4.19 15.23 -20.76
C GLY A 305 -5.50 15.80 -21.30
N THR A 306 -6.63 15.59 -20.59
CA THR A 306 -7.93 16.17 -20.94
C THR A 306 -7.88 17.72 -20.96
N ARG A 307 -7.19 18.34 -20.00
CA ARG A 307 -6.98 19.79 -20.01
C ARG A 307 -6.13 20.24 -21.20
N LEU A 308 -5.03 19.54 -21.48
CA LEU A 308 -4.13 19.88 -22.61
C LEU A 308 -4.83 19.74 -23.96
N ALA A 309 -5.64 18.70 -24.17
CA ALA A 309 -6.47 18.55 -25.38
C ALA A 309 -7.41 19.74 -25.56
N ARG A 310 -8.05 20.19 -24.48
CA ARG A 310 -8.94 21.37 -24.51
C ARG A 310 -8.19 22.66 -24.81
N GLU A 311 -7.03 22.88 -24.22
CA GLU A 311 -6.19 24.07 -24.41
C GLU A 311 -5.59 24.14 -25.82
N SER A 312 -5.22 22.99 -26.42
CA SER A 312 -4.68 22.93 -27.79
C SER A 312 -5.73 22.95 -28.88
N GLY A 313 -7.01 22.79 -28.54
CA GLY A 313 -8.10 22.67 -29.52
C GLY A 313 -8.15 21.31 -30.21
N ASP A 314 -7.52 20.27 -29.66
CA ASP A 314 -7.61 18.90 -30.15
C ASP A 314 -8.96 18.28 -29.76
N THR A 315 -9.95 18.52 -30.60
CA THR A 315 -11.32 18.03 -30.38
C THR A 315 -11.41 16.50 -30.44
N ALA A 316 -10.66 15.85 -31.33
CA ALA A 316 -10.67 14.39 -31.46
C ALA A 316 -10.03 13.71 -30.25
N GLY A 317 -8.87 14.22 -29.79
CA GLY A 317 -8.23 13.76 -28.56
C GLY A 317 -9.11 13.99 -27.34
N LEU A 318 -9.77 15.15 -27.24
CA LEU A 318 -10.68 15.45 -26.15
C LEU A 318 -11.85 14.48 -26.10
N ASP A 319 -12.51 14.22 -27.23
CA ASP A 319 -13.64 13.28 -27.33
C ASP A 319 -13.22 11.86 -26.95
N LEU A 320 -12.00 11.44 -27.31
CA LEU A 320 -11.47 10.13 -26.92
C LEU A 320 -11.24 10.05 -25.41
N LEU A 321 -10.54 11.06 -24.82
CA LEU A 321 -10.23 11.07 -23.39
C LEU A 321 -11.48 11.20 -22.50
N GLU A 322 -12.53 11.86 -22.97
CA GLU A 322 -13.81 11.93 -22.25
C GLU A 322 -14.54 10.58 -22.21
N ARG A 323 -14.31 9.69 -23.20
CA ARG A 323 -14.86 8.33 -23.27
C ARG A 323 -14.01 7.27 -22.53
N VAL A 324 -12.87 7.62 -21.98
CA VAL A 324 -12.08 6.71 -21.12
C VAL A 324 -12.93 6.26 -19.94
N GLY A 325 -13.00 4.93 -19.72
CA GLY A 325 -13.92 4.29 -18.78
C GLY A 325 -15.33 4.03 -19.33
N ALA A 326 -15.62 4.45 -20.59
CA ALA A 326 -16.92 4.27 -21.26
C ALA A 326 -16.76 3.71 -22.69
N GLY A 327 -15.71 2.92 -22.94
CA GLY A 327 -15.47 2.22 -24.20
C GLY A 327 -14.41 2.84 -25.12
N ALA A 328 -13.59 3.79 -24.66
CA ALA A 328 -12.39 4.21 -25.39
C ALA A 328 -11.35 3.08 -25.36
N ASP A 329 -10.58 2.93 -26.45
CA ASP A 329 -9.43 2.04 -26.48
C ASP A 329 -8.30 2.58 -25.59
N PRO A 330 -7.80 1.83 -24.61
CA PRO A 330 -6.74 2.29 -23.70
C PRO A 330 -5.43 2.64 -24.42
N ALA A 331 -5.08 1.91 -25.50
CA ALA A 331 -3.83 2.16 -26.23
C ALA A 331 -3.94 3.46 -27.05
N GLU A 332 -5.10 3.74 -27.66
CA GLU A 332 -5.36 5.00 -28.35
C GLU A 332 -5.35 6.17 -27.36
N ALA A 333 -5.96 6.01 -26.18
CA ALA A 333 -5.95 7.02 -25.13
C ALA A 333 -4.53 7.30 -24.63
N ALA A 334 -3.72 6.26 -24.39
CA ALA A 334 -2.31 6.41 -23.99
C ALA A 334 -1.49 7.15 -25.06
N ALA A 335 -1.68 6.85 -26.34
CA ALA A 335 -1.00 7.55 -27.44
C ALA A 335 -1.39 9.03 -27.52
N VAL A 336 -2.66 9.37 -27.31
CA VAL A 336 -3.12 10.77 -27.26
C VAL A 336 -2.50 11.51 -26.06
N LEU A 337 -2.50 10.88 -24.88
CA LEU A 337 -1.88 11.46 -23.68
C LEU A 337 -0.39 11.75 -23.87
N GLU A 338 0.33 10.83 -24.54
CA GLU A 338 1.75 11.01 -24.88
C GLU A 338 1.95 12.13 -25.91
N GLY A 339 1.15 12.14 -26.99
CA GLY A 339 1.20 13.19 -28.02
C GLY A 339 0.90 14.60 -27.51
N LEU A 340 0.05 14.72 -26.49
CA LEU A 340 -0.23 15.98 -25.79
C LEU A 340 0.87 16.39 -24.79
N GLY A 341 1.86 15.54 -24.55
CA GLY A 341 2.92 15.78 -23.57
C GLY A 341 2.49 15.62 -22.11
N ALA A 342 1.34 14.97 -21.85
CA ALA A 342 0.85 14.74 -20.50
C ALA A 342 1.77 13.79 -19.72
N ARG A 343 2.26 12.71 -20.38
CA ARG A 343 3.20 11.75 -19.82
C ARG A 343 4.43 12.44 -19.24
N GLU A 344 5.12 13.24 -20.05
CA GLU A 344 6.36 13.94 -19.64
C GLU A 344 6.12 14.90 -18.48
N ARG A 345 5.02 15.65 -18.51
CA ARG A 345 4.69 16.59 -17.42
C ARG A 345 4.40 15.89 -16.09
N VAL A 346 3.75 14.71 -16.11
CA VAL A 346 3.55 13.92 -14.92
C VAL A 346 4.88 13.34 -14.43
N ALA A 347 5.73 12.88 -15.34
CA ALA A 347 7.07 12.39 -15.04
C ALA A 347 7.96 13.48 -14.41
N GLU A 348 7.96 14.70 -14.96
CA GLU A 348 8.66 15.87 -14.37
C GLU A 348 8.12 16.19 -12.97
N HIS A 349 6.81 16.14 -12.79
CA HIS A 349 6.18 16.36 -11.48
C HIS A 349 6.61 15.31 -10.46
N CYS A 350 6.64 14.05 -10.86
CA CYS A 350 7.12 12.92 -10.03
C CYS A 350 8.58 13.14 -9.60
N ARG A 351 9.48 13.44 -10.56
CA ARG A 351 10.90 13.72 -10.26
C ARG A 351 11.07 14.92 -9.32
N GLY A 352 10.30 15.99 -9.52
CA GLY A 352 10.31 17.16 -8.66
C GLY A 352 9.87 16.88 -7.23
N LEU A 353 8.82 16.06 -7.08
CA LEU A 353 8.33 15.61 -5.77
C LEU A 353 9.35 14.71 -5.06
N ALA A 354 9.94 13.75 -5.75
CA ALA A 354 10.97 12.88 -5.20
C ALA A 354 12.18 13.67 -4.68
N ALA A 355 12.69 14.63 -5.47
CA ALA A 355 13.80 15.48 -5.07
C ALA A 355 13.45 16.38 -3.87
N ARG A 356 12.26 17.00 -3.87
CA ARG A 356 11.79 17.82 -2.76
C ARG A 356 11.59 16.97 -1.49
N GLY A 357 11.10 15.75 -1.64
CA GLY A 357 10.99 14.81 -0.52
C GLY A 357 12.32 14.61 0.20
N VAL A 358 13.39 14.35 -0.53
CA VAL A 358 14.73 14.18 0.05
C VAL A 358 15.18 15.44 0.78
N SER A 359 14.92 16.64 0.23
CA SER A 359 15.33 17.91 0.85
C SER A 359 14.68 18.16 2.23
N HIS A 360 13.52 17.54 2.53
CA HIS A 360 12.93 17.62 3.87
C HIS A 360 13.75 16.92 4.95
N LEU A 361 14.66 16.02 4.55
CA LEU A 361 15.56 15.31 5.47
C LEU A 361 16.86 16.08 5.74
N ASP A 362 17.10 17.20 5.05
CA ASP A 362 18.29 18.01 5.25
C ASP A 362 18.28 18.67 6.64
N GLY A 363 19.42 18.66 7.30
CA GLY A 363 19.57 19.23 8.64
C GLY A 363 18.93 18.43 9.78
N ILE A 364 18.34 17.27 9.49
CA ILE A 364 17.79 16.36 10.50
C ILE A 364 18.81 15.26 10.77
N ASP A 365 19.08 15.01 12.04
CA ASP A 365 19.94 13.92 12.47
C ASP A 365 19.18 12.59 12.40
N LEU A 366 19.45 11.82 11.33
CA LEU A 366 18.90 10.48 11.09
C LEU A 366 20.03 9.45 11.10
N PRO A 367 19.80 8.26 11.66
CA PRO A 367 20.73 7.14 11.49
C PRO A 367 21.03 6.90 10.00
N GLU A 368 22.32 6.68 9.66
CA GLU A 368 22.76 6.48 8.27
C GLU A 368 21.91 5.46 7.49
N PRO A 369 21.60 4.27 8.01
CA PRO A 369 20.75 3.31 7.28
C PRO A 369 19.34 3.84 6.97
N VAL A 370 18.77 4.70 7.83
CA VAL A 370 17.45 5.32 7.58
C VAL A 370 17.54 6.31 6.44
N ARG A 371 18.56 7.18 6.48
CA ARG A 371 18.78 8.17 5.42
C ARG A 371 18.98 7.53 4.06
N ASP A 372 19.83 6.49 4.00
CA ASP A 372 20.13 5.75 2.76
C ASP A 372 18.88 5.11 2.16
N VAL A 373 18.06 4.46 2.99
CA VAL A 373 16.82 3.82 2.52
C VAL A 373 15.83 4.85 1.99
N LEU A 374 15.64 5.96 2.69
CA LEU A 374 14.70 7.00 2.24
C LEU A 374 15.20 7.70 0.98
N ALA A 375 16.49 8.04 0.90
CA ALA A 375 17.08 8.62 -0.31
C ALA A 375 17.01 7.64 -1.50
N GLY A 376 17.32 6.37 -1.28
CA GLY A 376 17.22 5.32 -2.29
C GLY A 376 15.79 5.12 -2.80
N LEU A 377 14.77 5.17 -1.94
CA LEU A 377 13.37 5.12 -2.36
C LEU A 377 13.03 6.28 -3.31
N ALA A 378 13.37 7.51 -2.92
CA ALA A 378 13.08 8.70 -3.73
C ALA A 378 13.83 8.69 -5.08
N ALA A 379 15.10 8.28 -5.08
CA ALA A 379 15.91 8.19 -6.30
C ALA A 379 15.29 7.24 -7.33
N ARG A 380 14.88 6.04 -6.91
CA ARG A 380 14.23 5.06 -7.80
C ARG A 380 12.91 5.53 -8.39
N LEU A 381 12.13 6.31 -7.64
CA LEU A 381 10.90 6.90 -8.17
C LEU A 381 11.19 7.96 -9.23
N GLY A 382 12.27 8.74 -9.05
CA GLY A 382 12.72 9.68 -10.05
C GLY A 382 13.24 9.03 -11.34
N GLU A 383 13.84 7.84 -11.25
CA GLU A 383 14.33 7.07 -12.40
C GLU A 383 13.21 6.31 -13.14
N ALA A 384 12.17 5.90 -12.41
CA ALA A 384 11.05 5.13 -12.95
C ALA A 384 10.00 6.00 -13.67
N ALA A 385 10.00 7.31 -13.44
CA ALA A 385 9.16 8.31 -14.09
C ALA A 385 9.87 8.91 -15.31
#